data_40c27304751aa8442fc8c97cae05be22
#
_entry.id   40c27304751aa8442fc8c97cae05be22
#
_cell.length_a   1.000
_cell.length_b   1.000
_cell.length_c   1.000
_cell.angle_alpha   90.00
_cell.angle_beta   90.00
_cell.angle_gamma   90.00
#
_symmetry.space_group_name_H-M   'P 1'
#
loop_
_entity.id
_entity.type
_entity.pdbx_description
1 polymer ?
#
loop_
_entity_poly.entity_id
_entity_poly.type
_entity_poly.pdbx_seq_one_letter_code
_entity_poly.pdbx_strand_id
1 'polypeptide(L)'
;LQALVLDVKCGSGAFMKSADEARRLARALVETAKGAGCPTTALISDMNQPLASAMGNALEVAECMALLTEGALDTPLAHLTIALGGECLALAGIAESPEAGAGRIRAALASGEAAERFGRMVAMLGGPPDFPENWRTHLPEAPVMRDLPAPKAGVIAAMDGEALGLAVVALGGGRQREGDAIDPAVGFSHIIRLGAAVNRGDPLLTVHATDEATAKAAAQKALAAITISEGPASPPPLIRERIT
;
A
#
# COMPACT_ATOMS: atom_id res chain seq x y z
N LEU A 1 -23.02 6.16 -10.26
CA LEU A 1 -22.34 6.37 -8.98
C LEU A 1 -23.04 7.50 -8.23
N GLN A 2 -23.30 7.32 -6.93
CA GLN A 2 -23.84 8.37 -6.06
C GLN A 2 -22.73 9.30 -5.52
N ALA A 3 -21.51 8.77 -5.37
CA ALA A 3 -20.33 9.51 -4.92
C ALA A 3 -19.06 8.81 -5.41
N LEU A 4 -17.97 9.56 -5.54
CA LEU A 4 -16.65 9.07 -5.94
C LEU A 4 -15.58 9.70 -5.07
N VAL A 5 -14.70 8.90 -4.52
CA VAL A 5 -13.46 9.36 -3.87
C VAL A 5 -12.28 8.80 -4.63
N LEU A 6 -11.32 9.66 -4.95
CA LEU A 6 -10.12 9.32 -5.69
C LEU A 6 -8.90 9.44 -4.78
N ASP A 7 -8.04 8.44 -4.82
CA ASP A 7 -6.70 8.49 -4.21
C ASP A 7 -5.67 8.76 -5.32
N VAL A 8 -5.13 9.99 -5.34
CA VAL A 8 -4.15 10.43 -6.33
C VAL A 8 -2.76 10.35 -5.71
N LYS A 9 -1.99 9.36 -6.14
CA LYS A 9 -0.65 9.11 -5.62
C LYS A 9 0.37 10.12 -6.13
N CYS A 10 1.27 10.56 -5.23
CA CYS A 10 2.34 11.51 -5.52
C CYS A 10 3.66 11.06 -4.88
N GLY A 11 4.71 10.91 -5.66
CA GLY A 11 6.05 10.53 -5.15
C GLY A 11 6.81 9.58 -6.07
N SER A 12 7.92 9.03 -5.58
CA SER A 12 8.84 8.19 -6.36
C SER A 12 8.18 6.93 -6.94
N GLY A 13 7.21 6.36 -6.25
CA GLY A 13 6.46 5.18 -6.69
C GLY A 13 5.22 5.50 -7.55
N ALA A 14 4.85 6.77 -7.71
CA ALA A 14 3.65 7.19 -8.43
C ALA A 14 3.96 7.62 -9.87
N PHE A 15 2.93 7.70 -10.73
CA PHE A 15 3.06 8.37 -12.03
C PHE A 15 3.31 9.88 -11.86
N MET A 16 2.61 10.53 -10.92
CA MET A 16 2.82 11.94 -10.62
C MET A 16 3.98 12.08 -9.63
N LYS A 17 5.11 12.58 -10.11
CA LYS A 17 6.32 12.71 -9.29
C LYS A 17 6.30 13.97 -8.42
N SER A 18 5.58 15.01 -8.82
CA SER A 18 5.48 16.29 -8.09
C SER A 18 4.06 16.56 -7.59
N ALA A 19 3.97 17.35 -6.51
CA ALA A 19 2.68 17.78 -5.96
C ALA A 19 1.84 18.59 -6.97
N ASP A 20 2.49 19.39 -7.83
CA ASP A 20 1.79 20.20 -8.83
C ASP A 20 1.19 19.33 -9.94
N GLU A 21 1.87 18.28 -10.37
CA GLU A 21 1.32 17.31 -11.33
C GLU A 21 0.14 16.56 -10.73
N ALA A 22 0.29 16.06 -9.50
CA ALA A 22 -0.78 15.37 -8.79
C ALA A 22 -2.03 16.27 -8.60
N ARG A 23 -1.81 17.54 -8.26
CA ARG A 23 -2.89 18.52 -8.10
C ARG A 23 -3.61 18.79 -9.42
N ARG A 24 -2.89 18.97 -10.53
CA ARG A 24 -3.50 19.15 -11.85
C ARG A 24 -4.34 17.93 -12.25
N LEU A 25 -3.82 16.73 -12.06
CA LEU A 25 -4.56 15.50 -12.34
C LEU A 25 -5.81 15.39 -11.45
N ALA A 26 -5.65 15.58 -10.14
CA ALA A 26 -6.77 15.50 -9.20
C ALA A 26 -7.90 16.46 -9.54
N ARG A 27 -7.58 17.72 -9.85
CA ARG A 27 -8.57 18.73 -10.27
C ARG A 27 -9.28 18.33 -11.56
N ALA A 28 -8.54 17.91 -12.59
CA ALA A 28 -9.14 17.48 -13.85
C ALA A 28 -10.11 16.29 -13.68
N LEU A 29 -9.73 15.31 -12.85
CA LEU A 29 -10.59 14.16 -12.55
C LEU A 29 -11.83 14.56 -11.76
N VAL A 30 -11.68 15.39 -10.72
CA VAL A 30 -12.81 15.88 -9.90
C VAL A 30 -13.78 16.71 -10.75
N GLU A 31 -13.29 17.66 -11.54
CA GLU A 31 -14.11 18.49 -12.41
C GLU A 31 -14.84 17.66 -13.46
N THR A 32 -14.17 16.69 -14.08
CA THR A 32 -14.78 15.79 -15.07
C THR A 32 -15.92 14.97 -14.46
N ALA A 33 -15.68 14.36 -13.30
CA ALA A 33 -16.69 13.53 -12.64
C ALA A 33 -17.88 14.37 -12.15
N LYS A 34 -17.63 15.55 -11.59
CA LYS A 34 -18.69 16.51 -11.21
C LYS A 34 -19.48 17.00 -12.42
N GLY A 35 -18.80 17.30 -13.54
CA GLY A 35 -19.46 17.65 -14.80
C GLY A 35 -20.39 16.56 -15.33
N ALA A 36 -20.10 15.30 -15.03
CA ALA A 36 -20.96 14.15 -15.32
C ALA A 36 -22.03 13.89 -14.23
N GLY A 37 -22.19 14.78 -13.25
CA GLY A 37 -23.22 14.68 -12.20
C GLY A 37 -22.82 13.79 -11.01
N CYS A 38 -21.55 13.35 -10.90
CA CYS A 38 -21.09 12.53 -9.79
C CYS A 38 -20.34 13.42 -8.76
N PRO A 39 -20.86 13.59 -7.53
CA PRO A 39 -20.12 14.24 -6.45
C PRO A 39 -18.79 13.57 -6.23
N THR A 40 -17.68 14.32 -6.29
CA THR A 40 -16.33 13.74 -6.28
C THR A 40 -15.38 14.58 -5.43
N THR A 41 -14.55 13.88 -4.66
CA THR A 41 -13.40 14.41 -3.90
C THR A 41 -12.16 13.57 -4.24
N ALA A 42 -10.99 14.20 -4.31
CA ALA A 42 -9.72 13.50 -4.39
C ALA A 42 -8.85 13.81 -3.17
N LEU A 43 -8.17 12.79 -2.65
CA LEU A 43 -7.06 12.95 -1.71
C LEU A 43 -5.75 12.73 -2.46
N ILE A 44 -4.81 13.66 -2.33
CA ILE A 44 -3.44 13.47 -2.82
C ILE A 44 -2.66 12.80 -1.70
N SER A 45 -2.20 11.57 -1.93
CA SER A 45 -1.48 10.79 -0.93
C SER A 45 -0.02 10.54 -1.31
N ASP A 46 0.83 10.39 -0.29
CA ASP A 46 2.26 10.14 -0.47
C ASP A 46 2.54 8.73 -1.00
N MET A 47 3.42 8.63 -2.00
CA MET A 47 3.98 7.40 -2.53
C MET A 47 5.49 7.48 -2.73
N ASN A 48 6.22 8.15 -1.80
CA ASN A 48 7.68 8.11 -1.73
C ASN A 48 8.20 6.84 -1.03
N GLN A 49 7.30 6.02 -0.54
CA GLN A 49 7.53 4.71 0.05
C GLN A 49 6.26 3.87 -0.15
N PRO A 50 6.31 2.54 -0.07
CA PRO A 50 5.12 1.70 -0.08
C PRO A 50 4.14 2.09 1.04
N LEU A 51 2.83 2.05 0.77
CA LEU A 51 1.81 2.38 1.76
C LEU A 51 1.85 1.38 2.93
N ALA A 52 1.79 0.09 2.63
CA ALA A 52 2.00 -0.99 3.58
C ALA A 52 3.49 -1.33 3.72
N SER A 53 3.85 -2.19 4.66
CA SER A 53 5.20 -2.72 4.82
C SER A 53 5.51 -3.88 3.87
N ALA A 54 4.67 -4.10 2.86
CA ALA A 54 4.79 -5.16 1.89
C ALA A 54 4.54 -4.68 0.45
N MET A 55 5.11 -5.40 -0.51
CA MET A 55 4.91 -5.28 -1.95
C MET A 55 4.91 -6.69 -2.56
N GLY A 56 3.80 -7.11 -3.16
CA GLY A 56 3.58 -8.44 -3.72
C GLY A 56 2.17 -8.92 -3.41
N ASN A 57 1.56 -9.71 -4.30
CA ASN A 57 0.13 -9.99 -4.24
C ASN A 57 -0.33 -10.59 -2.90
N ALA A 58 0.19 -11.75 -2.51
CA ALA A 58 -0.20 -12.40 -1.25
C ALA A 58 0.28 -11.61 -0.02
N LEU A 59 1.44 -10.98 -0.11
CA LEU A 59 2.02 -10.19 0.98
C LEU A 59 1.17 -8.94 1.28
N GLU A 60 0.66 -8.26 0.27
CA GLU A 60 -0.24 -7.11 0.44
C GLU A 60 -1.62 -7.55 0.95
N VAL A 61 -2.12 -8.70 0.50
CA VAL A 61 -3.35 -9.29 1.08
C VAL A 61 -3.15 -9.62 2.55
N ALA A 62 -1.98 -10.13 2.95
CA ALA A 62 -1.66 -10.40 4.35
C ALA A 62 -1.71 -9.12 5.22
N GLU A 63 -1.17 -7.99 4.73
CA GLU A 63 -1.28 -6.69 5.40
C GLU A 63 -2.75 -6.22 5.52
N CYS A 64 -3.56 -6.41 4.47
CA CYS A 64 -4.99 -6.10 4.52
C CYS A 64 -5.72 -6.99 5.54
N MET A 65 -5.39 -8.28 5.60
CA MET A 65 -5.99 -9.20 6.56
C MET A 65 -5.59 -8.88 8.00
N ALA A 66 -4.33 -8.52 8.25
CA ALA A 66 -3.89 -8.05 9.56
C ALA A 66 -4.65 -6.80 10.01
N LEU A 67 -4.90 -5.84 9.09
CA LEU A 67 -5.75 -4.69 9.37
C LEU A 67 -7.18 -5.10 9.73
N LEU A 68 -7.77 -6.02 8.96
CA LEU A 68 -9.17 -6.42 9.11
C LEU A 68 -9.43 -7.30 10.34
N THR A 69 -8.47 -8.18 10.71
CA THR A 69 -8.70 -9.24 11.71
C THR A 69 -7.91 -9.06 13.00
N GLU A 70 -6.82 -8.28 12.99
CA GLU A 70 -5.90 -8.16 14.14
C GLU A 70 -5.88 -6.75 14.76
N GLY A 71 -6.66 -5.82 14.18
CA GLY A 71 -6.79 -4.47 14.70
C GLY A 71 -5.55 -3.59 14.46
N ALA A 72 -4.82 -3.78 13.38
CA ALA A 72 -3.66 -2.97 12.99
C ALA A 72 -4.06 -1.54 12.54
N LEU A 73 -4.79 -0.82 13.41
CA LEU A 73 -5.41 0.48 13.09
C LEU A 73 -4.42 1.65 13.10
N ASP A 74 -3.21 1.46 13.61
CA ASP A 74 -2.16 2.50 13.65
C ASP A 74 -1.10 2.27 12.57
N THR A 75 -1.56 2.02 11.34
CA THR A 75 -0.70 1.84 10.17
C THR A 75 -1.06 2.88 9.10
N PRO A 76 -0.13 3.25 8.22
CA PRO A 76 -0.44 4.13 7.08
C PRO A 76 -1.57 3.59 6.20
N LEU A 77 -1.66 2.27 6.01
CA LEU A 77 -2.75 1.61 5.30
C LEU A 77 -4.10 1.88 5.97
N ALA A 78 -4.19 1.70 7.29
CA ALA A 78 -5.40 1.98 8.06
C ALA A 78 -5.77 3.47 7.98
N HIS A 79 -4.81 4.37 8.19
CA HIS A 79 -5.04 5.81 8.19
C HIS A 79 -5.59 6.29 6.84
N LEU A 80 -5.02 5.84 5.73
CA LEU A 80 -5.49 6.21 4.40
C LEU A 80 -6.86 5.59 4.09
N THR A 81 -7.09 4.32 4.43
CA THR A 81 -8.36 3.63 4.26
C THR A 81 -9.49 4.34 5.02
N ILE A 82 -9.23 4.73 6.27
CA ILE A 82 -10.18 5.44 7.13
C ILE A 82 -10.50 6.83 6.54
N ALA A 83 -9.50 7.56 6.05
CA ALA A 83 -9.69 8.87 5.46
C ALA A 83 -10.51 8.81 4.16
N LEU A 84 -10.15 7.91 3.23
CA LEU A 84 -10.88 7.72 1.97
C LEU A 84 -12.32 7.26 2.22
N GLY A 85 -12.51 6.32 3.15
CA GLY A 85 -13.84 5.84 3.54
C GLY A 85 -14.67 6.93 4.20
N GLY A 86 -14.07 7.77 5.04
CA GLY A 86 -14.70 8.92 5.66
C GLY A 86 -15.23 9.93 4.63
N GLU A 87 -14.40 10.30 3.66
CA GLU A 87 -14.80 11.15 2.53
C GLU A 87 -15.97 10.53 1.73
N CYS A 88 -15.88 9.23 1.46
CA CYS A 88 -16.92 8.52 0.72
C CYS A 88 -18.28 8.54 1.44
N LEU A 89 -18.29 8.28 2.75
CA LEU A 89 -19.51 8.31 3.55
C LEU A 89 -20.11 9.71 3.64
N ALA A 90 -19.28 10.75 3.75
CA ALA A 90 -19.73 12.14 3.77
C ALA A 90 -20.32 12.56 2.41
N LEU A 91 -19.64 12.26 1.30
CA LEU A 91 -20.11 12.58 -0.04
C LEU A 91 -21.43 11.86 -0.38
N ALA A 92 -21.61 10.64 0.11
CA ALA A 92 -22.82 9.86 -0.08
C ALA A 92 -23.98 10.30 0.86
N GLY A 93 -23.79 11.30 1.72
CA GLY A 93 -24.79 11.76 2.67
C GLY A 93 -25.07 10.75 3.81
N ILE A 94 -24.20 9.77 3.99
CA ILE A 94 -24.32 8.75 5.04
C ILE A 94 -23.72 9.23 6.36
N ALA A 95 -22.76 10.14 6.30
CA ALA A 95 -22.16 10.82 7.44
C ALA A 95 -22.24 12.34 7.28
N GLU A 96 -22.30 13.08 8.39
CA GLU A 96 -22.42 14.54 8.40
C GLU A 96 -21.12 15.24 7.97
N SER A 97 -19.97 14.60 8.16
CA SER A 97 -18.66 15.12 7.78
C SER A 97 -17.68 13.97 7.45
N PRO A 98 -16.55 14.25 6.78
CA PRO A 98 -15.50 13.26 6.60
C PRO A 98 -14.96 12.68 7.90
N GLU A 99 -14.87 13.48 8.98
CA GLU A 99 -14.41 13.04 10.29
C GLU A 99 -15.42 12.09 10.95
N ALA A 100 -16.71 12.40 10.87
CA ALA A 100 -17.78 11.52 11.35
C ALA A 100 -17.79 10.19 10.55
N GLY A 101 -17.61 10.27 9.24
CA GLY A 101 -17.45 9.11 8.35
C GLY A 101 -16.23 8.27 8.72
N ALA A 102 -15.08 8.89 8.95
CA ALA A 102 -13.85 8.24 9.37
C ALA A 102 -14.02 7.50 10.71
N GLY A 103 -14.77 8.09 11.66
CA GLY A 103 -15.14 7.42 12.91
C GLY A 103 -15.95 6.14 12.68
N ARG A 104 -16.89 6.14 11.73
CA ARG A 104 -17.68 4.94 11.36
C ARG A 104 -16.84 3.87 10.70
N ILE A 105 -15.91 4.23 9.78
CA ILE A 105 -14.98 3.28 9.17
C ILE A 105 -14.09 2.63 10.23
N ARG A 106 -13.53 3.44 11.14
CA ARG A 106 -12.71 2.94 12.25
C ARG A 106 -13.50 1.96 13.14
N ALA A 107 -14.74 2.27 13.45
CA ALA A 107 -15.62 1.41 14.25
C ALA A 107 -15.88 0.07 13.55
N ALA A 108 -16.17 0.08 12.23
CA ALA A 108 -16.39 -1.14 11.44
C ALA A 108 -15.13 -2.03 11.33
N LEU A 109 -13.93 -1.41 11.25
CA LEU A 109 -12.67 -2.14 11.30
C LEU A 109 -12.45 -2.76 12.70
N ALA A 110 -12.69 -1.99 13.76
CA ALA A 110 -12.46 -2.44 15.13
C ALA A 110 -13.46 -3.51 15.61
N SER A 111 -14.70 -3.49 15.10
CA SER A 111 -15.76 -4.44 15.50
C SER A 111 -15.67 -5.80 14.76
N GLY A 112 -14.87 -5.90 13.68
CA GLY A 112 -14.82 -7.07 12.82
C GLY A 112 -15.87 -7.09 11.70
N GLU A 113 -16.81 -6.12 11.65
CA GLU A 113 -17.80 -6.04 10.56
C GLU A 113 -17.14 -5.94 9.18
N ALA A 114 -16.02 -5.23 9.08
CA ALA A 114 -15.27 -5.10 7.83
C ALA A 114 -14.68 -6.47 7.40
N ALA A 115 -14.12 -7.24 8.34
CA ALA A 115 -13.61 -8.59 8.09
C ALA A 115 -14.73 -9.54 7.62
N GLU A 116 -15.88 -9.51 8.30
CA GLU A 116 -17.04 -10.33 7.90
C GLU A 116 -17.52 -9.98 6.49
N ARG A 117 -17.58 -8.68 6.17
CA ARG A 117 -18.00 -8.22 4.84
C ARG A 117 -17.00 -8.64 3.75
N PHE A 118 -15.71 -8.57 4.05
CA PHE A 118 -14.65 -9.03 3.17
C PHE A 118 -14.75 -10.55 2.93
N GLY A 119 -14.94 -11.33 3.99
CA GLY A 119 -15.11 -12.79 3.89
C GLY A 119 -16.30 -13.19 3.02
N ARG A 120 -17.43 -12.50 3.17
CA ARG A 120 -18.60 -12.70 2.29
C ARG A 120 -18.26 -12.41 0.81
N MET A 121 -17.52 -11.34 0.55
CA MET A 121 -17.08 -11.00 -0.81
C MET A 121 -16.20 -12.11 -1.38
N VAL A 122 -15.19 -12.57 -0.62
CA VAL A 122 -14.31 -13.68 -1.04
C VAL A 122 -15.11 -14.93 -1.36
N ALA A 123 -16.03 -15.34 -0.48
CA ALA A 123 -16.88 -16.52 -0.71
C ALA A 123 -17.79 -16.37 -1.94
N MET A 124 -18.39 -15.20 -2.16
CA MET A 124 -19.23 -14.93 -3.33
C MET A 124 -18.45 -14.95 -4.65
N LEU A 125 -17.15 -14.63 -4.61
CA LEU A 125 -16.23 -14.71 -5.75
C LEU A 125 -15.68 -16.13 -5.97
N GLY A 126 -16.07 -17.11 -5.15
CA GLY A 126 -15.64 -18.50 -5.25
C GLY A 126 -14.38 -18.85 -4.46
N GLY A 127 -13.91 -17.93 -3.59
CA GLY A 127 -12.82 -18.18 -2.68
C GLY A 127 -13.24 -18.97 -1.43
N PRO A 128 -12.28 -19.29 -0.53
CA PRO A 128 -12.56 -20.03 0.69
C PRO A 128 -13.57 -19.29 1.59
N PRO A 129 -14.63 -19.96 2.07
CA PRO A 129 -15.63 -19.30 2.93
C PRO A 129 -15.09 -18.94 4.33
N ASP A 130 -14.03 -19.61 4.77
CA ASP A 130 -13.31 -19.40 6.03
C ASP A 130 -12.05 -18.55 5.87
N PHE A 131 -11.96 -17.78 4.78
CA PHE A 131 -10.76 -16.99 4.47
C PHE A 131 -10.39 -16.00 5.59
N PRO A 132 -11.31 -15.25 6.22
CA PRO A 132 -10.94 -14.31 7.28
C PRO A 132 -10.29 -14.97 8.50
N GLU A 133 -10.72 -16.18 8.85
CA GLU A 133 -10.23 -16.92 10.01
C GLU A 133 -8.91 -17.65 9.71
N ASN A 134 -8.73 -18.11 8.47
CA ASN A 134 -7.64 -19.00 8.07
C ASN A 134 -6.77 -18.42 6.94
N TRP A 135 -6.76 -17.10 6.73
CA TRP A 135 -6.10 -16.44 5.61
C TRP A 135 -4.62 -16.78 5.46
N ARG A 136 -3.90 -16.98 6.59
CA ARG A 136 -2.49 -17.37 6.56
C ARG A 136 -2.26 -18.73 5.90
N THR A 137 -3.21 -19.65 6.04
CA THR A 137 -3.13 -20.99 5.44
C THR A 137 -3.52 -20.97 3.96
N HIS A 138 -4.37 -20.01 3.57
CA HIS A 138 -4.83 -19.88 2.19
C HIS A 138 -3.90 -19.06 1.29
N LEU A 139 -3.08 -18.19 1.88
CA LEU A 139 -2.11 -17.40 1.12
C LEU A 139 -0.87 -18.25 0.80
N PRO A 140 -0.37 -18.21 -0.44
CA PRO A 140 0.84 -18.93 -0.81
C PRO A 140 2.08 -18.28 -0.19
N GLU A 141 3.05 -19.10 0.17
CA GLU A 141 4.35 -18.68 0.68
C GLU A 141 5.46 -18.98 -0.34
N ALA A 142 6.43 -18.08 -0.44
CA ALA A 142 7.59 -18.28 -1.28
C ALA A 142 8.57 -19.27 -0.62
N PRO A 143 9.21 -20.17 -1.38
CA PRO A 143 10.13 -21.17 -0.82
C PRO A 143 11.44 -20.58 -0.27
N VAL A 144 11.81 -19.37 -0.71
CA VAL A 144 13.00 -18.66 -0.25
C VAL A 144 12.61 -17.32 0.34
N MET A 145 12.99 -17.10 1.58
CA MET A 145 12.87 -15.82 2.29
C MET A 145 14.25 -15.38 2.76
N ARG A 146 14.65 -14.13 2.46
CA ARG A 146 15.97 -13.57 2.80
C ARG A 146 15.85 -12.13 3.24
N ASP A 147 16.39 -11.82 4.40
CA ASP A 147 16.54 -10.46 4.86
C ASP A 147 17.62 -9.75 4.05
N LEU A 148 17.34 -8.50 3.70
CA LEU A 148 18.28 -7.58 3.09
C LEU A 148 18.90 -6.71 4.18
N PRO A 149 20.18 -6.94 4.57
CA PRO A 149 20.79 -6.16 5.64
C PRO A 149 21.25 -4.78 5.15
N ALA A 150 21.17 -3.79 6.04
CA ALA A 150 21.72 -2.46 5.82
C ALA A 150 23.26 -2.53 5.68
N PRO A 151 23.86 -1.95 4.63
CA PRO A 151 25.31 -2.00 4.41
C PRO A 151 26.09 -1.06 5.36
N LYS A 152 25.42 -0.07 5.94
CA LYS A 152 25.98 0.93 6.86
C LYS A 152 24.92 1.44 7.82
N ALA A 153 25.34 2.08 8.91
CA ALA A 153 24.45 2.82 9.79
C ALA A 153 23.99 4.15 9.13
N GLY A 154 22.83 4.65 9.54
CA GLY A 154 22.28 5.93 9.08
C GLY A 154 20.76 6.00 9.22
N VAL A 155 20.17 6.88 8.41
CA VAL A 155 18.71 7.08 8.35
C VAL A 155 18.23 6.80 6.93
N ILE A 156 17.09 6.15 6.77
CA ILE A 156 16.47 5.90 5.46
C ILE A 156 16.00 7.24 4.91
N ALA A 157 16.76 7.79 3.96
CA ALA A 157 16.54 9.15 3.44
C ALA A 157 15.61 9.20 2.23
N ALA A 158 15.66 8.17 1.37
CA ALA A 158 14.83 8.09 0.18
C ALA A 158 14.62 6.63 -0.23
N MET A 159 13.49 6.40 -0.93
CA MET A 159 13.19 5.15 -1.63
C MET A 159 12.77 5.47 -3.07
N ASP A 160 13.26 4.69 -4.01
CA ASP A 160 12.73 4.65 -5.37
C ASP A 160 11.62 3.59 -5.43
N GLY A 161 10.38 4.04 -5.22
CA GLY A 161 9.22 3.16 -5.19
C GLY A 161 8.94 2.48 -6.54
N GLU A 162 9.29 3.13 -7.66
CA GLU A 162 9.16 2.56 -9.00
C GLU A 162 10.17 1.41 -9.19
N ALA A 163 11.43 1.62 -8.81
CA ALA A 163 12.46 0.59 -8.89
C ALA A 163 12.12 -0.62 -8.00
N LEU A 164 11.57 -0.40 -6.80
CA LEU A 164 11.08 -1.47 -5.93
C LEU A 164 9.93 -2.25 -6.59
N GLY A 165 8.96 -1.55 -7.19
CA GLY A 165 7.85 -2.18 -7.93
C GLY A 165 8.33 -3.02 -9.11
N LEU A 166 9.27 -2.50 -9.90
CA LEU A 166 9.89 -3.22 -11.02
C LEU A 166 10.71 -4.43 -10.53
N ALA A 167 11.31 -4.36 -9.35
CA ALA A 167 11.99 -5.52 -8.76
C ALA A 167 11.00 -6.64 -8.40
N VAL A 168 9.80 -6.31 -7.88
CA VAL A 168 8.73 -7.29 -7.64
C VAL A 168 8.23 -7.90 -8.96
N VAL A 169 8.06 -7.09 -10.00
CA VAL A 169 7.71 -7.60 -11.36
C VAL A 169 8.77 -8.58 -11.85
N ALA A 170 10.06 -8.26 -11.65
CA ALA A 170 11.16 -9.12 -12.05
C ALA A 170 11.27 -10.44 -11.23
N LEU A 171 10.76 -10.46 -10.00
CA LEU A 171 10.59 -11.68 -9.19
C LEU A 171 9.50 -12.61 -9.74
N GLY A 172 8.64 -12.14 -10.65
CA GLY A 172 7.45 -12.85 -11.12
C GLY A 172 6.14 -12.39 -10.48
N GLY A 173 6.17 -11.40 -9.57
CA GLY A 173 4.99 -10.86 -8.90
C GLY A 173 4.13 -9.95 -9.79
N GLY A 174 4.53 -9.70 -11.03
CA GLY A 174 3.79 -8.93 -12.02
C GLY A 174 4.11 -9.37 -13.45
N ARG A 175 3.26 -8.95 -14.41
CA ARG A 175 3.44 -9.28 -15.82
C ARG A 175 4.44 -8.34 -16.48
N GLN A 176 5.41 -8.88 -17.21
CA GLN A 176 6.29 -8.14 -18.11
C GLN A 176 5.73 -8.13 -19.54
N ARG A 177 4.97 -9.16 -19.90
CA ARG A 177 4.30 -9.33 -21.18
C ARG A 177 2.88 -9.82 -20.97
N GLU A 178 2.02 -9.57 -21.93
CA GLU A 178 0.67 -10.14 -21.95
C GLU A 178 0.75 -11.67 -21.93
N GLY A 179 -0.02 -12.30 -21.03
CA GLY A 179 -0.04 -13.76 -20.88
C GLY A 179 0.97 -14.32 -19.86
N ASP A 180 1.89 -13.53 -19.34
CA ASP A 180 2.80 -14.00 -18.29
C ASP A 180 2.00 -14.48 -17.05
N ALA A 181 2.40 -15.62 -16.49
CA ALA A 181 1.90 -16.09 -15.21
C ALA A 181 2.45 -15.20 -14.08
N ILE A 182 1.61 -14.90 -13.10
CA ILE A 182 2.01 -14.18 -11.89
C ILE A 182 2.18 -15.19 -10.77
N ASP A 183 3.32 -15.12 -10.07
CA ASP A 183 3.51 -15.82 -8.81
C ASP A 183 3.05 -14.90 -7.65
N PRO A 184 1.94 -15.20 -6.99
CA PRO A 184 1.43 -14.35 -5.90
C PRO A 184 2.26 -14.42 -4.62
N ALA A 185 3.15 -15.41 -4.47
CA ALA A 185 3.95 -15.61 -3.27
C ALA A 185 5.19 -14.70 -3.18
N VAL A 186 5.65 -14.17 -4.33
CA VAL A 186 6.90 -13.40 -4.37
C VAL A 186 6.69 -11.92 -4.10
N GLY A 187 7.74 -11.27 -3.60
CA GLY A 187 7.72 -9.84 -3.32
C GLY A 187 8.67 -9.43 -2.20
N PHE A 188 8.31 -8.36 -1.51
CA PHE A 188 9.02 -7.81 -0.36
C PHE A 188 8.07 -7.66 0.82
N SER A 189 8.52 -7.99 2.03
CA SER A 189 7.83 -7.72 3.29
C SER A 189 8.74 -7.01 4.30
N HIS A 190 8.16 -6.55 5.42
CA HIS A 190 8.88 -5.85 6.48
C HIS A 190 9.73 -4.67 5.96
N ILE A 191 9.23 -3.99 4.93
CA ILE A 191 9.93 -2.86 4.31
C ILE A 191 10.06 -1.75 5.35
N ILE A 192 11.32 -1.36 5.63
CA ILE A 192 11.64 -0.27 6.54
C ILE A 192 11.00 1.03 6.07
N ARG A 193 10.71 1.94 7.00
CA ARG A 193 10.06 3.21 6.66
C ARG A 193 11.08 4.34 6.44
N LEU A 194 10.71 5.32 5.61
CA LEU A 194 11.44 6.57 5.48
C LEU A 194 11.57 7.25 6.85
N GLY A 195 12.74 7.80 7.15
CA GLY A 195 13.05 8.43 8.42
C GLY A 195 13.49 7.46 9.53
N ALA A 196 13.40 6.14 9.33
CA ALA A 196 13.87 5.17 10.30
C ALA A 196 15.40 5.16 10.40
N ALA A 197 15.92 5.09 11.63
CA ALA A 197 17.33 4.87 11.88
C ALA A 197 17.67 3.38 11.77
N VAL A 198 18.81 3.07 11.17
CA VAL A 198 19.34 1.71 11.02
C VAL A 198 20.80 1.64 11.41
N ASN A 199 21.24 0.51 11.95
CA ASN A 199 22.63 0.14 12.10
C ASN A 199 23.07 -0.74 10.93
N ARG A 200 24.38 -0.88 10.73
CA ARG A 200 24.88 -1.86 9.78
C ARG A 200 24.44 -3.27 10.18
N GLY A 201 23.80 -3.98 9.25
CA GLY A 201 23.28 -5.33 9.44
C GLY A 201 21.81 -5.42 9.84
N ASP A 202 21.16 -4.30 10.24
CA ASP A 202 19.73 -4.27 10.50
C ASP A 202 18.94 -4.59 9.21
N PRO A 203 17.81 -5.32 9.28
CA PRO A 203 17.04 -5.67 8.10
C PRO A 203 16.37 -4.42 7.51
N LEU A 204 16.52 -4.22 6.20
CA LEU A 204 15.81 -3.18 5.42
C LEU A 204 14.47 -3.67 4.89
N LEU A 205 14.39 -4.93 4.52
CA LEU A 205 13.21 -5.67 4.08
C LEU A 205 13.53 -7.17 4.01
N THR A 206 12.49 -7.99 3.86
CA THR A 206 12.60 -9.43 3.56
C THR A 206 12.20 -9.67 2.11
N VAL A 207 13.06 -10.34 1.33
CA VAL A 207 12.79 -10.77 -0.05
C VAL A 207 12.12 -12.13 -0.03
N HIS A 208 11.00 -12.29 -0.74
CA HIS A 208 10.29 -13.54 -0.98
C HIS A 208 10.48 -13.92 -2.45
N ALA A 209 11.08 -15.09 -2.72
CA ALA A 209 11.47 -15.50 -4.07
C ALA A 209 11.30 -17.00 -4.32
N THR A 210 11.29 -17.40 -5.59
CA THR A 210 11.19 -18.81 -6.01
C THR A 210 12.48 -19.59 -5.80
N ASP A 211 13.65 -18.90 -5.82
CA ASP A 211 14.97 -19.51 -5.64
C ASP A 211 16.00 -18.48 -5.13
N GLU A 212 17.19 -18.97 -4.73
CA GLU A 212 18.27 -18.14 -4.18
C GLU A 212 18.86 -17.15 -5.21
N ALA A 213 18.86 -17.48 -6.49
CA ALA A 213 19.43 -16.64 -7.52
C ALA A 213 18.53 -15.42 -7.77
N THR A 214 17.23 -15.66 -7.87
CA THR A 214 16.21 -14.59 -8.00
C THR A 214 16.14 -13.74 -6.73
N ALA A 215 16.22 -14.36 -5.53
CA ALA A 215 16.31 -13.63 -4.27
C ALA A 215 17.50 -12.68 -4.21
N LYS A 216 18.69 -13.15 -4.60
CA LYS A 216 19.91 -12.33 -4.64
C LYS A 216 19.80 -11.17 -5.62
N ALA A 217 19.27 -11.43 -6.83
CA ALA A 217 19.09 -10.39 -7.84
C ALA A 217 18.09 -9.30 -7.38
N ALA A 218 16.98 -9.71 -6.75
CA ALA A 218 16.00 -8.78 -6.21
C ALA A 218 16.55 -7.97 -5.03
N ALA A 219 17.31 -8.60 -4.13
CA ALA A 219 17.97 -7.91 -3.02
C ALA A 219 18.94 -6.81 -3.51
N GLN A 220 19.69 -7.06 -4.59
CA GLN A 220 20.58 -6.07 -5.18
C GLN A 220 19.80 -4.86 -5.74
N LYS A 221 18.69 -5.12 -6.44
CA LYS A 221 17.82 -4.05 -6.96
C LYS A 221 17.18 -3.25 -5.84
N ALA A 222 16.66 -3.92 -4.82
CA ALA A 222 16.06 -3.28 -3.66
C ALA A 222 17.08 -2.42 -2.89
N LEU A 223 18.30 -2.92 -2.71
CA LEU A 223 19.36 -2.15 -2.06
C LEU A 223 19.71 -0.88 -2.84
N ALA A 224 19.76 -0.94 -4.16
CA ALA A 224 20.02 0.21 -5.02
C ALA A 224 18.88 1.25 -4.99
N ALA A 225 17.66 0.82 -4.68
CA ALA A 225 16.47 1.67 -4.58
C ALA A 225 16.32 2.35 -3.21
N ILE A 226 17.13 2.00 -2.20
CA ILE A 226 17.05 2.55 -0.84
C ILE A 226 18.30 3.40 -0.56
N THR A 227 18.08 4.66 -0.21
CA THR A 227 19.15 5.59 0.15
C THR A 227 19.28 5.72 1.67
N ILE A 228 20.46 5.42 2.20
CA ILE A 228 20.81 5.63 3.62
C ILE A 228 21.75 6.83 3.72
N SER A 229 21.39 7.84 4.54
CA SER A 229 22.17 9.05 4.80
C SER A 229 22.55 9.18 6.27
N GLU A 230 23.50 10.09 6.58
CA GLU A 230 23.88 10.40 7.96
C GLU A 230 22.98 11.46 8.61
N GLY A 231 22.22 12.21 7.81
CA GLY A 231 21.34 13.29 8.29
C GLY A 231 19.91 12.81 8.53
N PRO A 232 19.13 13.60 9.29
CA PRO A 232 17.72 13.30 9.51
C PRO A 232 16.94 13.37 8.20
N ALA A 233 15.94 12.48 8.04
CA ALA A 233 14.98 12.52 6.95
C ALA A 233 13.58 12.70 7.53
N SER A 234 12.82 13.63 6.97
CA SER A 234 11.42 13.85 7.32
C SER A 234 10.55 13.43 6.15
N PRO A 235 9.84 12.29 6.24
CA PRO A 235 8.89 11.91 5.21
C PRO A 235 7.76 12.95 5.13
N PRO A 236 7.20 13.20 3.94
CA PRO A 236 6.03 14.06 3.82
C PRO A 236 4.82 13.42 4.51
N PRO A 237 3.77 14.23 4.80
CA PRO A 237 2.54 13.68 5.38
C PRO A 237 1.88 12.69 4.42
N LEU A 238 1.27 11.64 4.97
CA LEU A 238 0.60 10.59 4.20
C LEU A 238 -0.49 11.17 3.27
N ILE A 239 -1.32 12.06 3.79
CA ILE A 239 -2.30 12.80 2.99
C ILE A 239 -1.78 14.23 2.88
N ARG A 240 -1.47 14.64 1.65
CA ARG A 240 -0.84 15.93 1.35
C ARG A 240 -1.85 17.03 1.13
N GLU A 241 -2.95 16.70 0.44
CA GLU A 241 -3.96 17.71 0.04
C GLU A 241 -5.30 17.03 -0.25
N ARG A 242 -6.39 17.76 -0.02
CA ARG A 242 -7.76 17.39 -0.37
C ARG A 242 -8.25 18.33 -1.47
N ILE A 243 -8.79 17.77 -2.56
CA ILE A 243 -9.32 18.48 -3.72
C ILE A 243 -10.83 18.19 -3.82
N THR A 244 -11.62 19.25 -3.82
CA THR A 244 -13.08 19.17 -3.92
C THR A 244 -13.60 19.97 -5.08
#